data_b396e2fc0984292878fbcb772ef5b561
#
_entry.id   b396e2fc0984292878fbcb772ef5b561
#
_cell.length_a   1.000
_cell.length_b   1.000
_cell.length_c   1.000
_cell.angle_alpha   90.00
_cell.angle_beta   90.00
_cell.angle_gamma   90.00
#
_symmetry.space_group_name_H-M   'P 1'
#
loop_
_entity.id
_entity.type
_entity.pdbx_description
1 polymer ?
#
loop_
_entity_poly.entity_id
_entity_poly.type
_entity_poly.pdbx_seq_one_letter_code
_entity_poly.pdbx_strand_id
1 'polypeptide(L)'
;MTDTGDVQRVETTPTQVVPVPTGGVVVRVLGRPADEATPLVALTHLGGNLDSFDPEVVDPLAEDRRVVLVGYSGVGASDGPLRDSIEDMAVDVIAVIRALGFERVDLLGLSMGGMVAQEIADRVPESVEHLVLAGSGPAGGPGLTRLPGIMVRGILRGILTRTDPTVLLFFTRTRNGRRAAAAYRSRLARRVVDRDAPVALRVFRAQLRAVHRWGDRPWSPAPSAFSGPVLVVHGDSDRMVPAANAETLRDRYPQATVRRFPDSGHGVVSQNRTDIVTAVRQLLQT
;
A
#
# COMPACT_ATOMS: atom_id res chain seq x y z
N MET A 1 21.44 3.48 32.45
CA MET A 1 20.85 4.56 31.63
C MET A 1 20.02 3.87 30.59
N THR A 2 18.73 3.75 30.83
CA THR A 2 17.78 3.20 29.85
C THR A 2 17.63 4.23 28.74
N ASP A 3 18.20 3.90 27.59
CA ASP A 3 17.98 4.63 26.34
C ASP A 3 16.48 4.53 26.01
N THR A 4 15.72 5.53 26.42
CA THR A 4 14.34 5.76 25.95
C THR A 4 14.43 6.29 24.52
N GLY A 5 14.92 5.42 23.61
CA GLY A 5 14.99 5.73 22.19
C GLY A 5 13.64 6.25 21.73
N ASP A 6 13.64 7.48 21.28
CA ASP A 6 12.45 8.17 20.76
C ASP A 6 11.81 7.30 19.69
N VAL A 7 10.57 6.89 19.89
CA VAL A 7 9.85 6.04 18.93
C VAL A 7 9.74 6.82 17.63
N GLN A 8 10.49 6.41 16.61
CA GLN A 8 10.50 7.05 15.31
C GLN A 8 9.09 7.06 14.73
N ARG A 9 8.57 8.24 14.41
CA ARG A 9 7.25 8.44 13.82
C ARG A 9 7.36 8.73 12.33
N VAL A 10 6.32 8.41 11.56
CA VAL A 10 6.26 8.73 10.12
C VAL A 10 6.62 10.19 9.84
N GLU A 11 6.20 11.11 10.71
CA GLU A 11 6.41 12.56 10.55
C GLU A 11 7.88 12.99 10.63
N THR A 12 8.72 12.27 11.37
CA THR A 12 10.11 12.64 11.68
C THR A 12 11.17 11.66 11.17
N THR A 13 10.78 10.43 10.82
CA THR A 13 11.73 9.42 10.34
C THR A 13 12.43 9.88 9.08
N PRO A 14 13.79 9.88 9.03
CA PRO A 14 14.52 10.29 7.85
C PRO A 14 14.34 9.30 6.70
N THR A 15 14.37 9.85 5.47
CA THR A 15 14.39 9.05 4.26
C THR A 15 15.79 8.49 4.02
N GLN A 16 15.88 7.21 3.71
CA GLN A 16 17.13 6.51 3.39
C GLN A 16 17.09 6.03 1.95
N VAL A 17 18.25 5.92 1.31
CA VAL A 17 18.40 5.35 -0.03
C VAL A 17 18.96 3.94 0.11
N VAL A 18 18.24 2.95 -0.39
CA VAL A 18 18.69 1.56 -0.46
C VAL A 18 19.20 1.29 -1.88
N PRO A 19 20.48 0.96 -2.06
CA PRO A 19 21.01 0.62 -3.35
C PRO A 19 20.48 -0.75 -3.80
N VAL A 20 19.91 -0.80 -4.99
CA VAL A 20 19.47 -2.04 -5.65
C VAL A 20 20.05 -2.07 -7.08
N PRO A 21 20.03 -3.22 -7.78
CA PRO A 21 20.65 -3.33 -9.11
C PRO A 21 20.14 -2.30 -10.14
N THR A 22 18.94 -1.79 -9.95
CA THR A 22 18.30 -0.84 -10.87
C THR A 22 18.44 0.64 -10.47
N GLY A 23 19.08 0.94 -9.35
CA GLY A 23 19.28 2.31 -8.84
C GLY A 23 19.09 2.41 -7.34
N GLY A 24 18.94 3.63 -6.81
CA GLY A 24 18.63 3.87 -5.40
C GLY A 24 17.12 3.93 -5.17
N VAL A 25 16.59 3.11 -4.28
CA VAL A 25 15.18 3.16 -3.88
C VAL A 25 15.07 3.80 -2.50
N VAL A 26 14.24 4.82 -2.36
CA VAL A 26 14.02 5.48 -1.07
C VAL A 26 13.10 4.66 -0.18
N VAL A 27 13.46 4.63 1.11
CA VAL A 27 12.67 3.95 2.16
C VAL A 27 12.62 4.82 3.41
N ARG A 28 11.64 4.56 4.28
CA ARG A 28 11.65 5.01 5.68
C ARG A 28 11.52 3.79 6.57
N VAL A 29 12.42 3.67 7.54
CA VAL A 29 12.45 2.55 8.49
C VAL A 29 12.04 3.08 9.86
N LEU A 30 10.92 2.60 10.37
CA LEU A 30 10.34 2.98 11.66
C LEU A 30 10.39 1.81 12.63
N GLY A 31 10.20 2.12 13.90
CA GLY A 31 10.15 1.10 14.96
C GLY A 31 11.53 0.60 15.36
N ARG A 32 11.55 -0.20 16.40
CA ARG A 32 12.78 -0.82 16.89
C ARG A 32 13.02 -2.14 16.18
N PRO A 33 14.30 -2.56 16.06
CA PRO A 33 14.60 -3.97 15.82
C PRO A 33 13.98 -4.75 16.99
N ALA A 34 12.88 -5.45 16.74
CA ALA A 34 12.45 -6.48 17.66
C ALA A 34 13.21 -7.74 17.26
N ASP A 35 13.97 -8.31 18.17
CA ASP A 35 14.83 -9.48 17.87
C ASP A 35 14.02 -10.70 17.40
N GLU A 36 12.69 -10.69 17.59
CA GLU A 36 11.81 -11.82 17.29
C GLU A 36 10.65 -11.48 16.32
N ALA A 37 10.38 -10.19 16.02
CA ALA A 37 9.24 -9.82 15.18
C ALA A 37 9.64 -9.62 13.72
N THR A 38 8.95 -10.31 12.81
CA THR A 38 9.13 -10.16 11.36
C THR A 38 8.86 -8.71 10.92
N PRO A 39 9.78 -8.10 10.13
CA PRO A 39 9.60 -6.73 9.64
C PRO A 39 8.39 -6.60 8.74
N LEU A 40 7.60 -5.52 8.91
CA LEU A 40 6.48 -5.20 8.05
C LEU A 40 6.91 -4.25 6.92
N VAL A 41 6.82 -4.72 5.68
CA VAL A 41 7.06 -3.93 4.48
C VAL A 41 5.74 -3.38 3.96
N ALA A 42 5.60 -2.06 3.92
CA ALA A 42 4.40 -1.37 3.49
C ALA A 42 4.57 -0.77 2.09
N LEU A 43 3.61 -1.06 1.20
CA LEU A 43 3.59 -0.69 -0.22
C LEU A 43 2.40 0.22 -0.50
N THR A 44 2.68 1.40 -1.08
CA THR A 44 1.66 2.42 -1.31
C THR A 44 0.88 2.22 -2.61
N HIS A 45 -0.17 3.02 -2.77
CA HIS A 45 -1.08 3.03 -3.91
C HIS A 45 -0.50 3.74 -5.14
N LEU A 46 -1.15 3.59 -6.28
CA LEU A 46 -0.88 4.32 -7.52
C LEU A 46 -0.90 5.83 -7.29
N GLY A 47 0.14 6.52 -7.74
CA GLY A 47 0.31 7.95 -7.54
C GLY A 47 0.73 8.36 -6.13
N GLY A 48 1.00 7.40 -5.24
CA GLY A 48 1.57 7.64 -3.93
C GLY A 48 3.09 7.61 -3.92
N ASN A 49 3.67 8.25 -2.92
CA ASN A 49 5.07 8.25 -2.55
C ASN A 49 5.20 8.01 -1.04
N LEU A 50 6.40 8.17 -0.45
CA LEU A 50 6.60 7.92 0.98
C LEU A 50 5.76 8.83 1.90
N ASP A 51 5.29 9.99 1.42
CA ASP A 51 4.41 10.88 2.19
C ASP A 51 2.92 10.51 2.13
N SER A 52 2.57 9.44 1.43
CA SER A 52 1.19 8.96 1.27
C SER A 52 0.74 7.99 2.36
N PHE A 53 1.67 7.55 3.22
CA PHE A 53 1.36 6.66 4.34
C PHE A 53 0.76 7.45 5.50
N ASP A 54 -0.38 6.97 6.02
CA ASP A 54 -1.09 7.61 7.13
C ASP A 54 -0.35 7.36 8.46
N PRO A 55 0.12 8.42 9.18
CA PRO A 55 0.84 8.25 10.45
C PRO A 55 0.02 7.49 11.50
N GLU A 56 -1.31 7.72 11.57
CA GLU A 56 -2.18 7.03 12.54
C GLU A 56 -2.45 5.55 12.19
N VAL A 57 -1.88 5.06 11.09
CA VAL A 57 -1.84 3.63 10.74
C VAL A 57 -0.45 3.06 10.98
N VAL A 58 0.57 3.76 10.50
CA VAL A 58 1.95 3.26 10.51
C VAL A 58 2.57 3.34 11.90
N ASP A 59 2.43 4.48 12.59
CA ASP A 59 3.06 4.68 13.90
C ASP A 59 2.64 3.61 14.92
N PRO A 60 1.33 3.27 15.06
CA PRO A 60 0.94 2.18 15.94
C PRO A 60 1.53 0.83 15.54
N LEU A 61 1.63 0.52 14.25
CA LEU A 61 2.24 -0.74 13.79
C LEU A 61 3.74 -0.79 14.06
N ALA A 62 4.39 0.36 14.14
CA ALA A 62 5.83 0.48 14.43
C ALA A 62 6.17 0.41 15.94
N GLU A 63 5.18 0.36 16.84
CA GLU A 63 5.42 0.22 18.28
C GLU A 63 6.05 -1.14 18.63
N ASP A 64 5.62 -2.20 17.95
CA ASP A 64 5.94 -3.59 18.29
C ASP A 64 6.94 -4.24 17.33
N ARG A 65 7.25 -3.62 16.19
CA ARG A 65 8.08 -4.18 15.13
C ARG A 65 8.73 -3.13 14.26
N ARG A 66 9.67 -3.55 13.44
CA ARG A 66 10.20 -2.71 12.37
C ARG A 66 9.18 -2.59 11.24
N VAL A 67 8.88 -1.35 10.82
CA VAL A 67 8.04 -1.06 9.66
C VAL A 67 8.87 -0.34 8.61
N VAL A 68 8.87 -0.86 7.39
CA VAL A 68 9.59 -0.29 6.25
C VAL A 68 8.58 0.24 5.23
N LEU A 69 8.54 1.55 5.06
CA LEU A 69 7.80 2.18 3.98
C LEU A 69 8.69 2.19 2.74
N VAL A 70 8.26 1.55 1.66
CA VAL A 70 9.07 1.42 0.45
C VAL A 70 8.53 2.31 -0.65
N GLY A 71 9.43 3.12 -1.25
CA GLY A 71 9.19 3.78 -2.52
C GLY A 71 9.31 2.80 -3.69
N TYR A 72 8.87 3.22 -4.88
CA TYR A 72 9.07 2.44 -6.09
C TYR A 72 10.17 3.06 -6.93
N SER A 73 10.87 2.26 -7.75
CA SER A 73 11.87 2.76 -8.70
C SER A 73 11.31 3.88 -9.58
N GLY A 74 12.05 4.98 -9.69
CA GLY A 74 11.67 6.18 -10.46
C GLY A 74 10.51 7.00 -9.86
N VAL A 75 10.04 6.71 -8.65
CA VAL A 75 8.98 7.43 -7.95
C VAL A 75 9.57 8.32 -6.86
N GLY A 76 9.08 9.55 -6.76
CA GLY A 76 9.56 10.49 -5.75
C GLY A 76 11.04 10.76 -5.90
N ALA A 77 11.80 10.56 -4.84
CA ALA A 77 13.26 10.69 -4.81
C ALA A 77 14.00 9.37 -5.15
N SER A 78 13.29 8.29 -5.49
CA SER A 78 13.93 7.04 -5.96
C SER A 78 14.48 7.21 -7.38
N ASP A 79 15.69 6.69 -7.58
CA ASP A 79 16.27 6.52 -8.90
C ASP A 79 15.70 5.29 -9.63
N GLY A 80 16.25 5.02 -10.81
CA GLY A 80 15.96 3.81 -11.56
C GLY A 80 14.89 4.00 -12.65
N PRO A 81 14.60 2.93 -13.39
CA PRO A 81 13.66 2.97 -14.51
C PRO A 81 12.21 3.09 -14.06
N LEU A 82 11.41 3.72 -14.92
CA LEU A 82 9.97 3.72 -14.74
C LEU A 82 9.41 2.30 -14.95
N ARG A 83 8.71 1.79 -13.96
CA ARG A 83 8.04 0.49 -14.06
C ARG A 83 6.61 0.67 -14.52
N ASP A 84 6.22 -0.05 -15.56
CA ASP A 84 4.87 -0.05 -16.10
C ASP A 84 4.21 -1.45 -16.06
N SER A 85 4.77 -2.33 -15.20
CA SER A 85 4.20 -3.64 -14.84
C SER A 85 4.29 -3.87 -13.32
N ILE A 86 3.34 -4.60 -12.78
CA ILE A 86 3.32 -5.00 -11.35
C ILE A 86 4.48 -5.94 -11.06
N GLU A 87 4.80 -6.80 -12.00
CA GLU A 87 5.88 -7.79 -11.94
C GLU A 87 7.26 -7.13 -11.74
N ASP A 88 7.56 -6.10 -12.51
CA ASP A 88 8.83 -5.39 -12.40
C ASP A 88 8.92 -4.59 -11.08
N MET A 89 7.79 -4.01 -10.63
CA MET A 89 7.73 -3.36 -9.32
C MET A 89 7.99 -4.37 -8.19
N ALA A 90 7.44 -5.58 -8.29
CA ALA A 90 7.69 -6.65 -7.31
C ALA A 90 9.16 -7.07 -7.28
N VAL A 91 9.81 -7.20 -8.44
CA VAL A 91 11.26 -7.51 -8.52
C VAL A 91 12.09 -6.44 -7.82
N ASP A 92 11.80 -5.16 -8.04
CA ASP A 92 12.52 -4.06 -7.37
C ASP A 92 12.30 -4.08 -5.85
N VAL A 93 11.07 -4.33 -5.38
CA VAL A 93 10.79 -4.42 -3.93
C VAL A 93 11.47 -5.64 -3.30
N ILE A 94 11.49 -6.80 -3.96
CA ILE A 94 12.25 -7.98 -3.50
C ILE A 94 13.74 -7.63 -3.38
N ALA A 95 14.29 -6.86 -4.32
CA ALA A 95 15.68 -6.41 -4.23
C ALA A 95 15.92 -5.49 -3.02
N VAL A 96 14.98 -4.58 -2.71
CA VAL A 96 15.03 -3.73 -1.50
C VAL A 96 15.00 -4.59 -0.23
N ILE A 97 14.08 -5.56 -0.13
CA ILE A 97 13.95 -6.47 1.02
C ILE A 97 15.28 -7.20 1.26
N ARG A 98 15.89 -7.75 0.21
CA ARG A 98 17.19 -8.44 0.29
C ARG A 98 18.34 -7.50 0.66
N ALA A 99 18.37 -6.29 0.10
CA ALA A 99 19.40 -5.29 0.39
C ALA A 99 19.33 -4.80 1.85
N LEU A 100 18.14 -4.83 2.47
CA LEU A 100 17.94 -4.55 3.90
C LEU A 100 18.31 -5.75 4.81
N GLY A 101 18.68 -6.89 4.23
CA GLY A 101 19.06 -8.10 4.96
C GLY A 101 17.90 -8.89 5.56
N PHE A 102 16.67 -8.69 5.07
CA PHE A 102 15.51 -9.42 5.57
C PHE A 102 15.34 -10.75 4.82
N GLU A 103 15.34 -11.85 5.55
CA GLU A 103 15.05 -13.19 5.03
C GLU A 103 13.54 -13.43 4.90
N ARG A 104 12.78 -12.95 5.89
CA ARG A 104 11.31 -13.01 5.94
C ARG A 104 10.70 -11.64 6.24
N VAL A 105 9.55 -11.37 5.67
CA VAL A 105 8.80 -10.12 5.86
C VAL A 105 7.29 -10.36 5.92
N ASP A 106 6.61 -9.47 6.63
CA ASP A 106 5.18 -9.27 6.47
C ASP A 106 4.94 -8.23 5.38
N LEU A 107 3.88 -8.37 4.60
CA LEU A 107 3.54 -7.42 3.54
C LEU A 107 2.21 -6.72 3.83
N LEU A 108 2.20 -5.39 3.76
CA LEU A 108 1.00 -4.55 3.78
C LEU A 108 0.90 -3.78 2.46
N GLY A 109 -0.01 -4.16 1.58
CA GLY A 109 -0.20 -3.51 0.29
C GLY A 109 -1.51 -2.73 0.19
N LEU A 110 -1.41 -1.44 -0.18
CA LEU A 110 -2.55 -0.56 -0.43
C LEU A 110 -2.82 -0.46 -1.94
N SER A 111 -4.01 -0.88 -2.42
CA SER A 111 -4.40 -0.75 -3.83
C SER A 111 -3.38 -1.38 -4.78
N MET A 112 -2.69 -0.61 -5.63
CA MET A 112 -1.57 -1.08 -6.47
C MET A 112 -0.48 -1.76 -5.62
N GLY A 113 -0.18 -1.25 -4.43
CA GLY A 113 0.76 -1.91 -3.50
C GLY A 113 0.31 -3.31 -3.10
N GLY A 114 -1.01 -3.55 -3.00
CA GLY A 114 -1.55 -4.89 -2.78
C GLY A 114 -1.43 -5.81 -4.01
N MET A 115 -1.42 -5.28 -5.23
CA MET A 115 -1.10 -6.05 -6.43
C MET A 115 0.38 -6.46 -6.45
N VAL A 116 1.28 -5.52 -6.09
CA VAL A 116 2.71 -5.80 -5.95
C VAL A 116 2.98 -6.81 -4.84
N ALA A 117 2.32 -6.69 -3.69
CA ALA A 117 2.45 -7.64 -2.58
C ALA A 117 2.01 -9.06 -2.97
N GLN A 118 0.95 -9.22 -3.77
CA GLN A 118 0.52 -10.51 -4.31
C GLN A 118 1.58 -11.11 -5.22
N GLU A 119 2.17 -10.31 -6.12
CA GLU A 119 3.22 -10.78 -7.02
C GLU A 119 4.50 -11.17 -6.26
N ILE A 120 4.84 -10.47 -5.17
CA ILE A 120 5.95 -10.86 -4.28
C ILE A 120 5.65 -12.21 -3.61
N ALA A 121 4.46 -12.37 -3.04
CA ALA A 121 4.04 -13.59 -2.37
C ALA A 121 3.98 -14.81 -3.31
N ASP A 122 3.68 -14.60 -4.59
CA ASP A 122 3.70 -15.66 -5.60
C ASP A 122 5.13 -16.02 -6.05
N ARG A 123 6.08 -15.05 -6.05
CA ARG A 123 7.47 -15.26 -6.51
C ARG A 123 8.40 -15.85 -5.46
N VAL A 124 8.22 -15.41 -4.22
CA VAL A 124 9.09 -15.78 -3.09
C VAL A 124 8.23 -16.10 -1.86
N PRO A 125 7.31 -17.09 -1.96
CA PRO A 125 6.35 -17.39 -0.89
C PRO A 125 7.03 -17.76 0.43
N GLU A 126 8.23 -18.33 0.39
CA GLU A 126 9.03 -18.69 1.57
C GLU A 126 9.56 -17.47 2.33
N SER A 127 9.66 -16.31 1.67
CA SER A 127 10.13 -15.06 2.28
C SER A 127 8.99 -14.18 2.79
N VAL A 128 7.71 -14.59 2.63
CA VAL A 128 6.55 -13.85 3.13
C VAL A 128 5.89 -14.63 4.26
N GLU A 129 5.67 -13.95 5.40
CA GLU A 129 5.04 -14.57 6.56
C GLU A 129 3.53 -14.29 6.59
N HIS A 130 3.16 -13.02 6.51
CA HIS A 130 1.76 -12.60 6.47
C HIS A 130 1.51 -11.61 5.32
N LEU A 131 0.28 -11.62 4.79
CA LEU A 131 -0.11 -10.76 3.68
C LEU A 131 -1.37 -9.94 4.03
N VAL A 132 -1.26 -8.61 3.98
CA VAL A 132 -2.39 -7.69 4.16
C VAL A 132 -2.67 -6.97 2.84
N LEU A 133 -3.88 -7.15 2.31
CA LEU A 133 -4.35 -6.57 1.05
C LEU A 133 -5.49 -5.58 1.32
N ALA A 134 -5.22 -4.30 1.14
CA ALA A 134 -6.17 -3.24 1.43
C ALA A 134 -6.63 -2.51 0.16
N GLY A 135 -7.94 -2.51 -0.13
CA GLY A 135 -8.53 -1.86 -1.31
C GLY A 135 -7.89 -2.32 -2.62
N SER A 136 -7.52 -3.59 -2.72
CA SER A 136 -6.81 -4.17 -3.86
C SER A 136 -7.64 -5.24 -4.57
N GLY A 137 -7.14 -5.75 -5.69
CA GLY A 137 -7.75 -6.84 -6.45
C GLY A 137 -6.70 -7.76 -7.05
N PRO A 138 -7.05 -9.01 -7.35
CA PRO A 138 -6.16 -9.98 -8.00
C PRO A 138 -5.94 -9.64 -9.47
N ALA A 139 -4.99 -10.31 -10.11
CA ALA A 139 -4.83 -10.27 -11.57
C ALA A 139 -6.14 -10.69 -12.24
N GLY A 140 -6.58 -9.93 -13.24
CA GLY A 140 -7.87 -10.17 -13.91
C GLY A 140 -9.11 -9.84 -13.05
N GLY A 141 -8.91 -9.19 -11.89
CA GLY A 141 -10.00 -8.87 -10.97
C GLY A 141 -11.05 -7.93 -11.57
N PRO A 142 -12.33 -8.05 -11.12
CA PRO A 142 -13.45 -7.35 -11.74
C PRO A 142 -13.28 -5.82 -11.70
N GLY A 143 -13.38 -5.18 -12.88
CA GLY A 143 -13.41 -3.74 -13.04
C GLY A 143 -12.08 -3.02 -12.93
N LEU A 144 -10.97 -3.69 -12.71
CA LEU A 144 -9.63 -3.07 -12.60
C LEU A 144 -9.21 -2.34 -13.87
N THR A 145 -9.57 -2.84 -15.06
CA THR A 145 -9.32 -2.18 -16.34
C THR A 145 -9.99 -0.81 -16.49
N ARG A 146 -11.03 -0.51 -15.68
CA ARG A 146 -11.71 0.78 -15.69
C ARG A 146 -11.01 1.84 -14.84
N LEU A 147 -10.07 1.44 -13.98
CA LEU A 147 -9.39 2.30 -13.02
C LEU A 147 -8.73 3.52 -13.69
N PRO A 148 -8.00 3.41 -14.81
CA PRO A 148 -7.43 4.57 -15.49
C PRO A 148 -8.46 5.65 -15.84
N GLY A 149 -9.60 5.24 -16.38
CA GLY A 149 -10.70 6.15 -16.73
C GLY A 149 -11.35 6.81 -15.49
N ILE A 150 -11.44 6.09 -14.38
CA ILE A 150 -11.95 6.62 -13.10
C ILE A 150 -10.99 7.66 -12.56
N MET A 151 -9.67 7.38 -12.57
CA MET A 151 -8.63 8.30 -12.12
C MET A 151 -8.63 9.59 -12.92
N VAL A 152 -8.62 9.52 -14.25
CA VAL A 152 -8.64 10.71 -15.12
C VAL A 152 -9.89 11.56 -14.86
N ARG A 153 -11.06 10.94 -14.78
CA ARG A 153 -12.30 11.68 -14.46
C ARG A 153 -12.27 12.32 -13.07
N GLY A 154 -11.70 11.60 -12.08
CA GLY A 154 -11.54 12.12 -10.72
C GLY A 154 -10.62 13.34 -10.67
N ILE A 155 -9.48 13.29 -11.36
CA ILE A 155 -8.52 14.39 -11.46
C ILE A 155 -9.16 15.60 -12.17
N LEU A 156 -9.79 15.40 -13.34
CA LEU A 156 -10.47 16.48 -14.06
C LEU A 156 -11.54 17.14 -13.21
N ARG A 157 -12.34 16.33 -12.50
CA ARG A 157 -13.34 16.86 -11.57
C ARG A 157 -12.70 17.65 -10.42
N GLY A 158 -11.59 17.15 -9.88
CA GLY A 158 -10.83 17.84 -8.84
C GLY A 158 -10.37 19.22 -9.28
N ILE A 159 -9.82 19.33 -10.49
CA ILE A 159 -9.41 20.60 -11.09
C ILE A 159 -10.61 21.55 -11.24
N LEU A 160 -11.73 21.07 -11.81
CA LEU A 160 -12.94 21.88 -12.04
C LEU A 160 -13.57 22.37 -10.72
N THR A 161 -13.56 21.55 -9.68
CA THR A 161 -14.19 21.86 -8.38
C THR A 161 -13.20 22.42 -7.35
N ARG A 162 -11.93 22.61 -7.71
CA ARG A 162 -10.84 22.98 -6.79
C ARG A 162 -10.77 22.08 -5.56
N THR A 163 -11.10 20.81 -5.75
CA THR A 163 -11.06 19.78 -4.70
C THR A 163 -9.90 18.84 -4.97
N ASP A 164 -9.15 18.49 -3.92
CA ASP A 164 -8.09 17.49 -4.03
C ASP A 164 -8.65 16.17 -4.62
N PRO A 165 -8.10 15.64 -5.73
CA PRO A 165 -8.57 14.41 -6.33
C PRO A 165 -8.62 13.22 -5.37
N THR A 166 -7.70 13.15 -4.38
CA THR A 166 -7.69 12.11 -3.35
C THR A 166 -8.98 12.09 -2.54
N VAL A 167 -9.52 13.26 -2.19
CA VAL A 167 -10.82 13.37 -1.50
C VAL A 167 -11.95 12.76 -2.34
N LEU A 168 -11.94 13.04 -3.63
CA LEU A 168 -13.01 12.59 -4.56
C LEU A 168 -12.90 11.09 -4.86
N LEU A 169 -11.70 10.56 -4.90
CA LEU A 169 -11.42 9.19 -5.30
C LEU A 169 -11.45 8.21 -4.11
N PHE A 170 -10.88 8.61 -2.97
CA PHE A 170 -10.65 7.72 -1.83
C PHE A 170 -11.81 7.66 -0.85
N PHE A 171 -12.60 8.73 -0.74
CA PHE A 171 -13.61 8.83 0.30
C PHE A 171 -15.03 8.90 -0.27
N THR A 172 -16.00 8.46 0.54
CA THR A 172 -17.41 8.58 0.18
C THR A 172 -17.87 10.05 0.24
N ARG A 173 -18.99 10.37 -0.42
CA ARG A 173 -19.57 11.71 -0.40
C ARG A 173 -20.47 11.95 0.81
N THR A 174 -20.56 11.01 1.71
CA THR A 174 -21.33 11.13 2.95
C THR A 174 -20.67 12.13 3.92
N ARG A 175 -21.35 12.47 4.99
CA ARG A 175 -20.77 13.31 6.04
C ARG A 175 -19.54 12.63 6.67
N ASN A 176 -19.63 11.31 6.88
CA ASN A 176 -18.53 10.49 7.41
C ASN A 176 -17.32 10.50 6.48
N GLY A 177 -17.51 10.19 5.19
CA GLY A 177 -16.41 10.19 4.22
C GLY A 177 -15.71 11.54 4.07
N ARG A 178 -16.49 12.66 4.05
CA ARG A 178 -15.89 14.01 4.00
C ARG A 178 -15.06 14.33 5.25
N ARG A 179 -15.56 13.94 6.45
CA ARG A 179 -14.82 14.12 7.70
C ARG A 179 -13.52 13.29 7.70
N ALA A 180 -13.60 12.04 7.26
CA ALA A 180 -12.43 11.17 7.14
C ALA A 180 -11.39 11.72 6.14
N ALA A 181 -11.83 12.25 4.99
CA ALA A 181 -10.96 12.90 4.01
C ALA A 181 -10.22 14.12 4.60
N ALA A 182 -10.93 14.98 5.32
CA ALA A 182 -10.31 16.15 5.95
C ALA A 182 -9.28 15.74 7.01
N ALA A 183 -9.61 14.77 7.85
CA ALA A 183 -8.71 14.24 8.87
C ALA A 183 -7.47 13.58 8.26
N TYR A 184 -7.62 12.76 7.22
CA TYR A 184 -6.52 12.14 6.48
C TYR A 184 -5.55 13.19 5.92
N ARG A 185 -6.06 14.20 5.22
CA ARG A 185 -5.21 15.28 4.69
C ARG A 185 -4.46 16.03 5.78
N SER A 186 -5.14 16.32 6.90
CA SER A 186 -4.51 16.98 8.06
C SER A 186 -3.35 16.16 8.62
N ARG A 187 -3.50 14.82 8.69
CA ARG A 187 -2.44 13.94 9.17
C ARG A 187 -1.24 13.91 8.22
N LEU A 188 -1.47 13.78 6.91
CA LEU A 188 -0.38 13.79 5.93
C LEU A 188 0.37 15.14 5.87
N ALA A 189 -0.31 16.24 6.22
CA ALA A 189 0.30 17.57 6.26
C ALA A 189 1.23 17.80 7.47
N ARG A 190 1.24 16.92 8.48
CA ARG A 190 2.09 17.05 9.67
C ARG A 190 3.57 16.90 9.34
N ARG A 191 3.91 16.06 8.35
CA ARG A 191 5.29 15.96 7.90
C ARG A 191 5.66 17.20 7.09
N VAL A 192 6.61 17.98 7.60
CA VAL A 192 7.07 19.23 6.98
C VAL A 192 8.54 19.21 6.58
N VAL A 193 9.32 18.28 7.15
CA VAL A 193 10.76 18.11 6.85
C VAL A 193 10.99 16.84 6.08
N ASP A 194 12.04 16.82 5.26
CA ASP A 194 12.46 15.63 4.46
C ASP A 194 11.27 14.98 3.72
N ARG A 195 10.46 15.82 3.06
CA ARG A 195 9.34 15.35 2.25
C ARG A 195 9.85 14.70 0.97
N ASP A 196 9.17 13.62 0.59
CA ASP A 196 9.47 12.96 -0.69
C ASP A 196 9.11 13.86 -1.88
N ALA A 197 9.82 13.68 -2.99
CA ALA A 197 9.55 14.45 -4.21
C ALA A 197 8.16 14.10 -4.78
N PRO A 198 7.46 15.08 -5.39
CA PRO A 198 6.17 14.83 -6.01
C PRO A 198 6.23 13.77 -7.11
N VAL A 199 5.19 12.95 -7.21
CA VAL A 199 5.09 11.93 -8.26
C VAL A 199 4.93 12.59 -9.63
N ALA A 200 5.90 12.40 -10.51
CA ALA A 200 5.90 12.98 -11.85
C ALA A 200 4.78 12.37 -12.73
N LEU A 201 4.22 13.15 -13.65
CA LEU A 201 3.15 12.69 -14.55
C LEU A 201 3.54 11.46 -15.38
N ARG A 202 4.82 11.34 -15.79
CA ARG A 202 5.34 10.17 -16.50
C ARG A 202 5.25 8.90 -15.66
N VAL A 203 5.55 9.01 -14.36
CA VAL A 203 5.45 7.91 -13.38
C VAL A 203 4.00 7.50 -13.21
N PHE A 204 3.12 8.46 -12.95
CA PHE A 204 1.69 8.22 -12.82
C PHE A 204 1.11 7.48 -14.03
N ARG A 205 1.49 7.87 -15.26
CA ARG A 205 1.08 7.18 -16.49
C ARG A 205 1.63 5.76 -16.59
N ALA A 206 2.87 5.53 -16.16
CA ALA A 206 3.45 4.19 -16.12
C ALA A 206 2.69 3.28 -15.15
N GLN A 207 2.42 3.77 -13.94
CA GLN A 207 1.64 3.03 -12.94
C GLN A 207 0.19 2.75 -13.40
N LEU A 208 -0.45 3.69 -14.11
CA LEU A 208 -1.78 3.43 -14.72
C LEU A 208 -1.71 2.29 -15.74
N ARG A 209 -0.65 2.20 -16.55
CA ARG A 209 -0.44 1.07 -17.47
C ARG A 209 -0.23 -0.23 -16.71
N ALA A 210 0.58 -0.21 -15.65
CA ALA A 210 0.83 -1.40 -14.81
C ALA A 210 -0.47 -1.96 -14.24
N VAL A 211 -1.30 -1.11 -13.65
CA VAL A 211 -2.60 -1.54 -13.08
C VAL A 211 -3.57 -1.99 -14.18
N HIS A 212 -3.58 -1.33 -15.34
CA HIS A 212 -4.41 -1.77 -16.47
C HIS A 212 -4.00 -3.16 -16.96
N ARG A 213 -2.71 -3.39 -17.18
CA ARG A 213 -2.17 -4.70 -17.58
C ARG A 213 -2.49 -5.79 -16.55
N TRP A 214 -2.37 -5.47 -15.25
CA TRP A 214 -2.74 -6.38 -14.18
C TRP A 214 -4.23 -6.77 -14.24
N GLY A 215 -5.11 -5.80 -14.46
CA GLY A 215 -6.54 -6.01 -14.58
C GLY A 215 -6.97 -6.70 -15.89
N ASP A 216 -6.16 -6.60 -16.95
CA ASP A 216 -6.42 -7.19 -18.27
C ASP A 216 -5.95 -8.66 -18.39
N ARG A 217 -5.26 -9.17 -17.38
CA ARG A 217 -4.88 -10.58 -17.31
C ARG A 217 -6.12 -11.48 -17.25
N PRO A 218 -6.07 -12.65 -17.82
CA PRO A 218 -7.11 -13.65 -17.61
C PRO A 218 -7.25 -13.94 -16.11
N TRP A 219 -8.46 -13.93 -15.61
CA TRP A 219 -8.72 -14.40 -14.25
C TRP A 219 -8.40 -15.90 -14.15
N SER A 220 -7.63 -16.28 -13.15
CA SER A 220 -7.36 -17.67 -12.81
C SER A 220 -8.03 -18.04 -11.49
N PRO A 221 -8.89 -19.06 -11.46
CA PRO A 221 -9.49 -19.56 -10.22
C PRO A 221 -8.49 -20.37 -9.37
N ALA A 222 -7.28 -20.62 -9.86
CA ALA A 222 -6.28 -21.37 -9.12
C ALA A 222 -5.85 -20.58 -7.87
N PRO A 223 -5.82 -21.22 -6.68
CA PRO A 223 -5.28 -20.61 -5.48
C PRO A 223 -3.83 -20.18 -5.68
N SER A 224 -3.40 -19.15 -4.91
CA SER A 224 -2.01 -18.75 -4.84
C SER A 224 -1.14 -19.86 -4.22
N ALA A 225 0.14 -19.93 -4.62
CA ALA A 225 1.11 -20.79 -3.95
C ALA A 225 1.42 -20.34 -2.50
N PHE A 226 1.14 -19.08 -2.18
CA PHE A 226 1.29 -18.56 -0.83
C PHE A 226 0.21 -19.14 0.08
N SER A 227 0.63 -19.85 1.12
CA SER A 227 -0.25 -20.53 2.09
C SER A 227 -0.29 -19.88 3.47
N GLY A 228 0.50 -18.83 3.70
CA GLY A 228 0.49 -18.08 4.96
C GLY A 228 -0.81 -17.32 5.20
N PRO A 229 -0.98 -16.75 6.40
CA PRO A 229 -2.18 -15.99 6.76
C PRO A 229 -2.37 -14.76 5.88
N VAL A 230 -3.63 -14.47 5.49
CA VAL A 230 -4.00 -13.34 4.65
C VAL A 230 -5.14 -12.55 5.28
N LEU A 231 -5.00 -11.22 5.32
CA LEU A 231 -6.06 -10.29 5.67
C LEU A 231 -6.43 -9.44 4.47
N VAL A 232 -7.68 -9.52 4.04
CA VAL A 232 -8.23 -8.64 3.00
C VAL A 232 -9.14 -7.61 3.68
N VAL A 233 -8.86 -6.31 3.48
CA VAL A 233 -9.71 -5.21 3.96
C VAL A 233 -10.21 -4.39 2.79
N HIS A 234 -11.52 -4.11 2.76
CA HIS A 234 -12.14 -3.42 1.62
C HIS A 234 -13.29 -2.50 2.06
N GLY A 235 -13.40 -1.34 1.42
CA GLY A 235 -14.57 -0.48 1.59
C GLY A 235 -15.72 -0.94 0.68
N ASP A 236 -16.94 -1.00 1.21
CA ASP A 236 -18.13 -1.43 0.44
C ASP A 236 -18.51 -0.44 -0.66
N SER A 237 -18.10 0.81 -0.51
CA SER A 237 -18.35 1.93 -1.43
C SER A 237 -17.12 2.31 -2.25
N ASP A 238 -16.12 1.42 -2.38
CA ASP A 238 -14.94 1.66 -3.20
C ASP A 238 -15.30 1.73 -4.69
N ARG A 239 -15.07 2.91 -5.28
CA ARG A 239 -15.36 3.19 -6.68
C ARG A 239 -14.18 3.03 -7.61
N MET A 240 -12.97 2.86 -7.06
CA MET A 240 -11.74 2.65 -7.82
C MET A 240 -11.50 1.16 -8.04
N VAL A 241 -11.50 0.39 -6.97
CA VAL A 241 -11.42 -1.07 -6.99
C VAL A 241 -12.74 -1.61 -6.45
N PRO A 242 -13.62 -2.16 -7.30
CA PRO A 242 -14.93 -2.64 -6.85
C PRO A 242 -14.84 -3.64 -5.70
N ALA A 243 -15.75 -3.53 -4.72
CA ALA A 243 -15.74 -4.35 -3.51
C ALA A 243 -15.87 -5.86 -3.78
N ALA A 244 -16.34 -6.26 -4.97
CA ALA A 244 -16.33 -7.65 -5.42
C ALA A 244 -14.91 -8.27 -5.45
N ASN A 245 -13.86 -7.43 -5.60
CA ASN A 245 -12.49 -7.91 -5.56
C ASN A 245 -12.10 -8.53 -4.22
N ALA A 246 -12.76 -8.15 -3.12
CA ALA A 246 -12.51 -8.79 -1.82
C ALA A 246 -12.87 -10.27 -1.82
N GLU A 247 -13.99 -10.63 -2.48
CA GLU A 247 -14.41 -12.03 -2.64
C GLU A 247 -13.49 -12.77 -3.64
N THR A 248 -13.13 -12.11 -4.74
CA THR A 248 -12.20 -12.70 -5.71
C THR A 248 -10.80 -12.95 -5.09
N LEU A 249 -10.36 -12.08 -4.16
CA LEU A 249 -9.15 -12.32 -3.38
C LEU A 249 -9.31 -13.50 -2.41
N ARG A 250 -10.49 -13.70 -1.82
CA ARG A 250 -10.77 -14.88 -0.99
C ARG A 250 -10.73 -16.16 -1.81
N ASP A 251 -11.22 -16.14 -3.05
CA ASP A 251 -11.13 -17.29 -3.93
C ASP A 251 -9.66 -17.64 -4.26
N ARG A 252 -8.81 -16.61 -4.44
CA ARG A 252 -7.37 -16.79 -4.65
C ARG A 252 -6.61 -17.21 -3.39
N TYR A 253 -7.03 -16.75 -2.22
CA TYR A 253 -6.45 -17.06 -0.91
C TYR A 253 -7.54 -17.66 0.00
N PRO A 254 -7.84 -18.97 -0.09
CA PRO A 254 -8.94 -19.59 0.66
C PRO A 254 -8.82 -19.43 2.18
N GLN A 255 -7.58 -19.24 2.68
CA GLN A 255 -7.29 -18.98 4.09
C GLN A 255 -7.53 -17.53 4.52
N ALA A 256 -7.89 -16.63 3.60
CA ALA A 256 -8.00 -15.21 3.90
C ALA A 256 -9.16 -14.87 4.82
N THR A 257 -8.87 -14.06 5.84
CA THR A 257 -9.89 -13.32 6.58
C THR A 257 -10.28 -12.07 5.79
N VAL A 258 -11.56 -11.93 5.44
CA VAL A 258 -12.07 -10.76 4.71
C VAL A 258 -12.84 -9.86 5.66
N ARG A 259 -12.46 -8.57 5.72
CA ARG A 259 -13.16 -7.52 6.46
C ARG A 259 -13.63 -6.43 5.52
N ARG A 260 -14.95 -6.22 5.47
CA ARG A 260 -15.59 -5.15 4.69
C ARG A 260 -16.07 -4.04 5.62
N PHE A 261 -15.88 -2.80 5.20
CA PHE A 261 -16.21 -1.62 6.00
C PHE A 261 -17.32 -0.82 5.32
N PRO A 262 -18.48 -0.64 6.00
CA PRO A 262 -19.61 0.13 5.47
C PRO A 262 -19.25 1.62 5.34
N ASP A 263 -19.89 2.29 4.37
CA ASP A 263 -19.67 3.72 4.07
C ASP A 263 -18.18 4.08 3.92
N SER A 264 -17.39 3.17 3.40
CA SER A 264 -15.95 3.34 3.21
C SER A 264 -15.58 3.19 1.74
N GLY A 265 -14.78 4.14 1.25
CA GLY A 265 -14.28 4.14 -0.13
C GLY A 265 -12.92 3.49 -0.25
N HIS A 266 -12.15 3.89 -1.27
CA HIS A 266 -10.80 3.38 -1.53
C HIS A 266 -9.79 3.71 -0.42
N GLY A 267 -10.00 4.81 0.31
CA GLY A 267 -9.22 5.18 1.50
C GLY A 267 -9.59 4.38 2.76
N VAL A 268 -9.99 3.13 2.62
CA VAL A 268 -10.50 2.26 3.68
C VAL A 268 -9.58 2.21 4.90
N VAL A 269 -8.27 2.14 4.67
CA VAL A 269 -7.26 2.04 5.75
C VAL A 269 -7.26 3.30 6.61
N SER A 270 -7.24 4.47 6.01
CA SER A 270 -7.22 5.75 6.72
C SER A 270 -8.56 6.11 7.35
N GLN A 271 -9.66 5.65 6.75
CA GLN A 271 -11.01 5.89 7.28
C GLN A 271 -11.31 5.03 8.51
N ASN A 272 -10.85 3.77 8.51
CA ASN A 272 -11.12 2.79 9.56
C ASN A 272 -9.84 2.37 10.31
N ARG A 273 -8.90 3.30 10.47
CA ARG A 273 -7.54 3.04 10.92
C ARG A 273 -7.44 2.23 12.22
N THR A 274 -8.26 2.55 13.22
CA THR A 274 -8.24 1.86 14.52
C THR A 274 -8.57 0.37 14.39
N ASP A 275 -9.65 0.05 13.68
CA ASP A 275 -10.08 -1.32 13.49
C ASP A 275 -9.11 -2.10 12.59
N ILE A 276 -8.52 -1.41 11.59
CA ILE A 276 -7.58 -2.02 10.67
C ILE A 276 -6.23 -2.26 11.36
N VAL A 277 -5.71 -1.31 12.13
CA VAL A 277 -4.49 -1.51 12.93
C VAL A 277 -4.67 -2.69 13.88
N THR A 278 -5.81 -2.78 14.57
CA THR A 278 -6.14 -3.91 15.43
C THR A 278 -6.16 -5.23 14.66
N ALA A 279 -6.80 -5.25 13.48
CA ALA A 279 -6.89 -6.45 12.66
C ALA A 279 -5.52 -6.90 12.11
N VAL A 280 -4.69 -5.94 11.70
CA VAL A 280 -3.32 -6.21 11.24
C VAL A 280 -2.50 -6.78 12.39
N ARG A 281 -2.50 -6.14 13.57
CA ARG A 281 -1.78 -6.65 14.74
C ARG A 281 -2.21 -8.08 15.12
N GLN A 282 -3.50 -8.37 15.07
CA GLN A 282 -4.02 -9.73 15.32
C GLN A 282 -3.50 -10.75 14.32
N LEU A 283 -3.46 -10.41 13.03
CA LEU A 283 -2.88 -11.28 11.99
C LEU A 283 -1.40 -11.54 12.25
N LEU A 284 -0.63 -10.48 12.54
CA LEU A 284 0.82 -10.54 12.68
C LEU A 284 1.31 -11.23 13.99
N GLN A 285 0.40 -11.77 14.78
CA GLN A 285 0.65 -12.56 16.00
C GLN A 285 0.36 -14.05 15.79
N THR A 286 -0.09 -14.46 14.59
CA THR A 286 -0.40 -15.87 14.28
C THR A 286 0.80 -16.60 13.69
#